data_70ff1423d095ea894176e73780819821
#
_entry.id   70ff1423d095ea894176e73780819821
#
_cell.length_a   1.000
_cell.length_b   1.000
_cell.length_c   1.000
_cell.angle_alpha   90.00
_cell.angle_beta   90.00
_cell.angle_gamma   90.00
#
_symmetry.space_group_name_H-M   'P 1'
#
loop_
_entity.id
_entity.type
_entity.pdbx_description
1 polymer ?
#
loop_
_entity_poly.entity_id
_entity_poly.type
_entity_poly.pdbx_seq_one_letter_code
_entity_poly.pdbx_strand_id
1 'polypeptide(L)'
;FLGPNGAGKSTTMNIITGYIGASSGEVKINGFDINKNPEEAKKCIGYLPEIPPVYGDMKVQEYLQFVAELKKIDKHNRNADIKQVMDLTKLHDVKDRLIKNLSKGYRQRVGLAQALIGMPEIIILDEPTVGLDPKQIIEIRDLIRSLKEKHTVILSSHILQEISAVCDHVFIISKGNLVASDSMEHLESRMSGAQQLEVTVSGARSDVEQMKEIPGVKSFEITREISEEVTESDKDETPGTDASEETSEQPVETQNGEYHLSVMAKENQDIREAVFRYCVAHQLILLEMKVNTKTLEDVFLELTGSEEVQKA
;
A
#
# COMPACT_ATOMS: atom_id res chain seq x y z
N PHE A 1 5.27 -4.41 -9.50
CA PHE A 1 3.91 -4.87 -9.76
C PHE A 1 3.14 -5.01 -8.45
N LEU A 2 2.02 -4.32 -8.33
CA LEU A 2 1.14 -4.31 -7.17
C LEU A 2 -0.22 -4.93 -7.54
N GLY A 3 -0.80 -5.72 -6.65
CA GLY A 3 -2.13 -6.28 -6.86
C GLY A 3 -2.47 -7.33 -5.81
N PRO A 4 -3.76 -7.66 -5.63
CA PRO A 4 -4.18 -8.69 -4.70
C PRO A 4 -3.66 -10.08 -5.10
N ASN A 5 -3.79 -11.04 -4.19
CA ASN A 5 -3.46 -12.42 -4.49
C ASN A 5 -4.37 -12.94 -5.62
N GLY A 6 -3.77 -13.66 -6.57
CA GLY A 6 -4.48 -14.13 -7.77
C GLY A 6 -4.65 -13.08 -8.89
N ALA A 7 -4.18 -11.85 -8.73
CA ALA A 7 -4.28 -10.80 -9.75
C ALA A 7 -3.49 -11.09 -11.04
N GLY A 8 -2.53 -12.04 -11.04
CA GLY A 8 -1.71 -12.36 -12.20
C GLY A 8 -0.25 -11.91 -12.10
N LYS A 9 0.20 -11.37 -10.97
CA LYS A 9 1.59 -10.88 -10.76
C LYS A 9 2.63 -11.96 -11.06
N SER A 10 2.60 -13.09 -10.36
CA SER A 10 3.56 -14.20 -10.55
C SER A 10 3.45 -14.83 -11.94
N THR A 11 2.25 -14.87 -12.51
CA THR A 11 2.07 -15.31 -13.91
C THR A 11 2.82 -14.38 -14.86
N THR A 12 2.69 -13.07 -14.69
CA THR A 12 3.41 -12.06 -15.49
C THR A 12 4.92 -12.22 -15.32
N MET A 13 5.42 -12.39 -14.07
CA MET A 13 6.85 -12.64 -13.82
C MET A 13 7.34 -13.92 -14.51
N ASN A 14 6.58 -15.00 -14.46
CA ASN A 14 6.91 -16.27 -15.10
C ASN A 14 6.94 -16.15 -16.64
N ILE A 15 6.09 -15.30 -17.23
CA ILE A 15 6.13 -15.01 -18.66
C ILE A 15 7.38 -14.19 -19.01
N ILE A 16 7.67 -13.13 -18.24
CA ILE A 16 8.84 -12.27 -18.47
C ILE A 16 10.16 -13.07 -18.36
N THR A 17 10.23 -14.01 -17.40
CA THR A 17 11.42 -14.84 -17.20
C THR A 17 11.51 -16.03 -18.17
N GLY A 18 10.48 -16.23 -19.00
CA GLY A 18 10.40 -17.34 -19.95
C GLY A 18 10.25 -18.70 -19.27
N TYR A 19 9.64 -18.73 -18.07
CA TYR A 19 9.27 -19.97 -17.39
C TYR A 19 7.98 -20.57 -17.99
N ILE A 20 7.04 -19.72 -18.38
CA ILE A 20 5.86 -20.08 -19.17
C ILE A 20 5.78 -19.20 -20.42
N GLY A 21 5.24 -19.75 -21.51
CA GLY A 21 5.00 -18.99 -22.74
C GLY A 21 3.75 -18.10 -22.64
N ALA A 22 3.81 -16.90 -23.21
CA ALA A 22 2.62 -16.07 -23.38
C ALA A 22 1.69 -16.65 -24.47
N SER A 23 0.37 -16.58 -24.25
CA SER A 23 -0.61 -16.98 -25.26
C SER A 23 -0.62 -16.04 -26.48
N SER A 24 -0.27 -14.77 -26.25
CA SER A 24 -0.17 -13.74 -27.28
C SER A 24 0.78 -12.63 -26.81
N GLY A 25 1.20 -11.76 -27.76
CA GLY A 25 2.15 -10.70 -27.46
C GLY A 25 3.61 -11.16 -27.53
N GLU A 26 4.53 -10.26 -27.19
CA GLU A 26 5.98 -10.52 -27.19
C GLU A 26 6.63 -9.96 -25.92
N VAL A 27 7.71 -10.62 -25.48
CA VAL A 27 8.56 -10.15 -24.37
C VAL A 27 9.98 -10.01 -24.90
N LYS A 28 10.54 -8.81 -24.74
CA LYS A 28 11.92 -8.50 -25.08
C LYS A 28 12.72 -8.07 -23.86
N ILE A 29 13.88 -8.64 -23.68
CA ILE A 29 14.83 -8.36 -22.60
C ILE A 29 16.12 -7.87 -23.25
N ASN A 30 16.50 -6.62 -23.01
CA ASN A 30 17.65 -5.99 -23.70
C ASN A 30 17.65 -6.19 -25.23
N GLY A 31 16.44 -6.14 -25.84
CA GLY A 31 16.26 -6.37 -27.27
C GLY A 31 16.17 -7.85 -27.69
N PHE A 32 16.47 -8.80 -26.83
CA PHE A 32 16.34 -10.23 -27.10
C PHE A 32 14.90 -10.69 -26.83
N ASP A 33 14.28 -11.33 -27.80
CA ASP A 33 12.98 -11.96 -27.66
C ASP A 33 13.13 -13.23 -26.81
N ILE A 34 12.37 -13.33 -25.70
CA ILE A 34 12.49 -14.46 -24.75
C ILE A 34 12.17 -15.81 -25.38
N ASN A 35 11.38 -15.86 -26.43
CA ASN A 35 11.00 -17.09 -27.11
C ASN A 35 12.00 -17.45 -28.24
N LYS A 36 12.58 -16.45 -28.92
CA LYS A 36 13.49 -16.65 -30.05
C LYS A 36 14.94 -16.73 -29.61
N ASN A 37 15.31 -15.96 -28.59
CA ASN A 37 16.68 -15.83 -28.07
C ASN A 37 16.69 -16.07 -26.54
N PRO A 38 16.21 -17.25 -26.06
CA PRO A 38 16.01 -17.47 -24.62
C PRO A 38 17.30 -17.47 -23.80
N GLU A 39 18.42 -17.94 -24.37
CA GLU A 39 19.70 -17.97 -23.64
C GLU A 39 20.25 -16.56 -23.42
N GLU A 40 20.22 -15.71 -24.44
CA GLU A 40 20.67 -14.33 -24.41
C GLU A 40 19.79 -13.50 -23.46
N ALA A 41 18.45 -13.62 -23.58
CA ALA A 41 17.52 -12.94 -22.72
C ALA A 41 17.69 -13.35 -21.24
N LYS A 42 17.79 -14.65 -20.95
CA LYS A 42 17.95 -15.17 -19.59
C LYS A 42 19.29 -14.83 -18.94
N LYS A 43 20.36 -14.60 -19.72
CA LYS A 43 21.62 -14.10 -19.17
C LYS A 43 21.51 -12.70 -18.57
N CYS A 44 20.60 -11.88 -19.09
CA CYS A 44 20.37 -10.54 -18.58
C CYS A 44 19.52 -10.52 -17.30
N ILE A 45 18.93 -11.65 -16.90
CA ILE A 45 17.94 -11.73 -15.80
C ILE A 45 18.52 -12.48 -14.59
N GLY A 46 18.31 -11.92 -13.42
CA GLY A 46 18.33 -12.64 -12.15
C GLY A 46 16.91 -12.76 -11.60
N TYR A 47 16.45 -13.96 -11.31
CA TYR A 47 15.09 -14.22 -10.86
C TYR A 47 15.05 -14.89 -9.50
N LEU A 48 14.28 -14.29 -8.59
CA LEU A 48 13.88 -14.86 -7.31
C LEU A 48 12.37 -15.10 -7.33
N PRO A 49 11.89 -16.33 -7.47
CA PRO A 49 10.48 -16.66 -7.29
C PRO A 49 10.07 -16.57 -5.80
N GLU A 50 8.78 -16.48 -5.51
CA GLU A 50 8.21 -16.44 -4.16
C GLU A 50 8.77 -17.54 -3.24
N ILE A 51 8.90 -18.76 -3.77
CA ILE A 51 9.57 -19.87 -3.08
C ILE A 51 10.91 -20.14 -3.78
N PRO A 52 12.06 -19.79 -3.14
CA PRO A 52 13.37 -20.00 -3.74
C PRO A 52 13.62 -21.49 -4.00
N PRO A 53 13.97 -21.90 -5.25
CA PRO A 53 14.21 -23.28 -5.63
C PRO A 53 15.63 -23.72 -5.21
N VAL A 54 15.89 -23.76 -3.91
CA VAL A 54 17.22 -24.06 -3.35
C VAL A 54 17.37 -25.54 -3.01
N TYR A 55 18.57 -26.10 -3.18
CA TYR A 55 18.88 -27.48 -2.81
C TYR A 55 19.24 -27.57 -1.32
N GLY A 56 18.27 -28.06 -0.52
CA GLY A 56 18.38 -28.11 0.94
C GLY A 56 19.57 -28.91 1.48
N ASP A 57 20.01 -29.94 0.77
CA ASP A 57 21.12 -30.82 1.17
C ASP A 57 22.52 -30.29 0.78
N MET A 58 22.58 -29.15 0.10
CA MET A 58 23.84 -28.43 -0.18
C MET A 58 24.11 -27.41 0.92
N LYS A 59 25.41 -27.12 1.16
CA LYS A 59 25.83 -25.93 1.91
C LYS A 59 25.61 -24.67 1.07
N VAL A 60 25.44 -23.52 1.72
CA VAL A 60 25.22 -22.24 1.04
C VAL A 60 26.32 -21.97 -0.01
N GLN A 61 27.58 -22.10 0.37
CA GLN A 61 28.70 -21.85 -0.54
C GLN A 61 28.74 -22.84 -1.71
N GLU A 62 28.49 -24.12 -1.46
CA GLU A 62 28.44 -25.16 -2.50
C GLU A 62 27.30 -24.86 -3.49
N TYR A 63 26.17 -24.45 -2.99
CA TYR A 63 25.02 -24.08 -3.83
C TYR A 63 25.31 -22.86 -4.71
N LEU A 64 25.92 -21.82 -4.16
CA LEU A 64 26.26 -20.63 -4.95
C LEU A 64 27.33 -20.93 -6.00
N GLN A 65 28.29 -21.83 -5.71
CA GLN A 65 29.27 -22.35 -6.70
C GLN A 65 28.56 -23.09 -7.84
N PHE A 66 27.63 -23.98 -7.49
CA PHE A 66 26.82 -24.71 -8.47
C PHE A 66 26.00 -23.74 -9.35
N VAL A 67 25.38 -22.74 -8.78
CA VAL A 67 24.64 -21.72 -9.56
C VAL A 67 25.55 -20.93 -10.48
N ALA A 68 26.75 -20.54 -10.02
CA ALA A 68 27.71 -19.82 -10.84
C ALA A 68 28.21 -20.70 -12.03
N GLU A 69 28.30 -22.02 -11.83
CA GLU A 69 28.58 -22.96 -12.91
C GLU A 69 27.47 -23.06 -13.93
N LEU A 70 26.23 -23.19 -13.47
CA LEU A 70 25.06 -23.23 -14.34
C LEU A 70 24.91 -21.95 -15.19
N LYS A 71 25.18 -20.78 -14.58
CA LYS A 71 25.17 -19.48 -15.28
C LYS A 71 26.39 -19.27 -16.18
N LYS A 72 27.30 -20.28 -16.28
CA LYS A 72 28.52 -20.23 -17.13
C LYS A 72 29.44 -19.05 -16.77
N ILE A 73 29.45 -18.62 -15.47
CA ILE A 73 30.41 -17.60 -15.01
C ILE A 73 31.84 -18.10 -15.19
N ASP A 74 32.71 -17.23 -15.72
CA ASP A 74 34.11 -17.55 -15.93
C ASP A 74 34.78 -18.05 -14.63
N LYS A 75 35.54 -19.14 -14.73
CA LYS A 75 36.15 -19.81 -13.58
C LYS A 75 37.07 -18.90 -12.76
N HIS A 76 37.74 -17.93 -13.40
CA HIS A 76 38.63 -16.99 -12.73
C HIS A 76 37.87 -15.94 -11.93
N ASN A 77 36.68 -15.53 -12.38
CA ASN A 77 35.87 -14.51 -11.75
C ASN A 77 34.90 -15.08 -10.72
N ARG A 78 34.59 -16.37 -10.79
CA ARG A 78 33.52 -17.04 -10.03
C ARG A 78 33.65 -16.82 -8.52
N ASN A 79 34.85 -16.99 -7.94
CA ASN A 79 35.03 -16.83 -6.50
C ASN A 79 34.86 -15.37 -6.04
N ALA A 80 35.28 -14.41 -6.86
CA ALA A 80 35.07 -12.99 -6.58
C ALA A 80 33.61 -12.62 -6.64
N ASP A 81 32.89 -13.10 -7.65
CA ASP A 81 31.46 -12.89 -7.84
C ASP A 81 30.63 -13.48 -6.67
N ILE A 82 30.89 -14.74 -6.29
CA ILE A 82 30.25 -15.38 -5.15
C ILE A 82 30.52 -14.60 -3.86
N LYS A 83 31.78 -14.18 -3.64
CA LYS A 83 32.10 -13.37 -2.45
C LYS A 83 31.32 -12.07 -2.43
N GLN A 84 31.28 -11.33 -3.54
CA GLN A 84 30.52 -10.08 -3.66
C GLN A 84 29.03 -10.28 -3.35
N VAL A 85 28.43 -11.33 -3.92
CA VAL A 85 27.01 -11.65 -3.68
C VAL A 85 26.77 -12.05 -2.24
N MET A 86 27.69 -12.82 -1.61
CA MET A 86 27.55 -13.17 -0.18
C MET A 86 27.72 -11.95 0.74
N ASP A 87 28.57 -10.98 0.38
CA ASP A 87 28.68 -9.70 1.09
C ASP A 87 27.35 -8.93 1.04
N LEU A 88 26.79 -8.77 -0.16
CA LEU A 88 25.51 -8.07 -0.38
C LEU A 88 24.36 -8.72 0.37
N THR A 89 24.28 -10.04 0.38
CA THR A 89 23.17 -10.79 0.99
C THR A 89 23.41 -11.18 2.45
N LYS A 90 24.58 -10.83 3.02
CA LYS A 90 25.00 -11.13 4.40
C LYS A 90 24.90 -12.63 4.73
N LEU A 91 25.56 -13.47 3.91
CA LEU A 91 25.53 -14.94 4.05
C LEU A 91 26.80 -15.56 4.61
N HIS A 92 27.83 -14.77 4.94
CA HIS A 92 29.13 -15.29 5.37
C HIS A 92 29.09 -16.14 6.63
N ASP A 93 28.26 -15.78 7.60
CA ASP A 93 28.08 -16.46 8.88
C ASP A 93 27.44 -17.86 8.74
N VAL A 94 26.74 -18.12 7.63
CA VAL A 94 26.04 -19.39 7.36
C VAL A 94 26.58 -20.15 6.14
N LYS A 95 27.69 -19.72 5.53
CA LYS A 95 28.23 -20.27 4.28
C LYS A 95 28.45 -21.80 4.29
N ASP A 96 28.84 -22.33 5.45
CA ASP A 96 29.15 -23.75 5.64
C ASP A 96 27.93 -24.55 6.18
N ARG A 97 26.78 -23.93 6.42
CA ARG A 97 25.57 -24.58 6.87
C ARG A 97 24.77 -25.17 5.71
N LEU A 98 24.11 -26.29 5.95
CA LEU A 98 23.13 -26.87 5.03
C LEU A 98 21.93 -25.93 4.90
N ILE A 99 21.47 -25.70 3.69
CA ILE A 99 20.35 -24.77 3.39
C ILE A 99 19.05 -25.19 4.09
N LYS A 100 18.79 -26.51 4.20
CA LYS A 100 17.61 -27.02 4.92
C LYS A 100 17.58 -26.61 6.40
N ASN A 101 18.72 -26.37 7.03
CA ASN A 101 18.85 -25.98 8.43
C ASN A 101 18.80 -24.46 8.65
N LEU A 102 18.55 -23.68 7.61
CA LEU A 102 18.44 -22.23 7.67
C LEU A 102 17.00 -21.80 8.02
N SER A 103 16.87 -20.64 8.68
CA SER A 103 15.58 -19.97 8.83
C SER A 103 15.00 -19.57 7.45
N LYS A 104 13.70 -19.24 7.40
CA LYS A 104 13.06 -18.78 6.17
C LYS A 104 13.77 -17.56 5.60
N GLY A 105 14.14 -16.57 6.45
CA GLY A 105 14.86 -15.38 6.03
C GLY A 105 16.23 -15.66 5.43
N TYR A 106 17.00 -16.56 6.01
CA TYR A 106 18.27 -16.97 5.41
C TYR A 106 18.08 -17.73 4.08
N ARG A 107 17.07 -18.59 3.96
CA ARG A 107 16.74 -19.23 2.67
C ARG A 107 16.35 -18.22 1.60
N GLN A 108 15.59 -17.17 1.98
CA GLN A 108 15.24 -16.07 1.08
C GLN A 108 16.50 -15.33 0.61
N ARG A 109 17.45 -15.04 1.52
CA ARG A 109 18.75 -14.45 1.17
C ARG A 109 19.59 -15.34 0.25
N VAL A 110 19.55 -16.66 0.43
CA VAL A 110 20.23 -17.62 -0.49
C VAL A 110 19.58 -17.54 -1.88
N GLY A 111 18.24 -17.50 -1.97
CA GLY A 111 17.54 -17.34 -3.23
C GLY A 111 17.84 -15.99 -3.90
N LEU A 112 17.95 -14.91 -3.13
CA LEU A 112 18.36 -13.60 -3.64
C LEU A 112 19.82 -13.62 -4.13
N ALA A 113 20.71 -14.26 -3.36
CA ALA A 113 22.11 -14.48 -3.79
C ALA A 113 22.17 -15.22 -5.12
N GLN A 114 21.38 -16.28 -5.28
CA GLN A 114 21.28 -17.01 -6.55
C GLN A 114 20.85 -16.07 -7.70
N ALA A 115 19.88 -15.21 -7.47
CA ALA A 115 19.43 -14.25 -8.50
C ALA A 115 20.56 -13.29 -8.90
N LEU A 116 21.38 -12.84 -7.94
CA LEU A 116 22.46 -11.87 -8.12
C LEU A 116 23.74 -12.45 -8.72
N ILE A 117 23.98 -13.77 -8.71
CA ILE A 117 25.16 -14.38 -9.32
C ILE A 117 25.27 -13.94 -10.79
N GLY A 118 26.44 -13.40 -11.15
CA GLY A 118 26.74 -12.84 -12.47
C GLY A 118 26.31 -11.37 -12.61
N MET A 119 25.81 -10.74 -11.55
CA MET A 119 25.39 -9.33 -11.50
C MET A 119 24.55 -8.93 -12.73
N PRO A 120 23.39 -9.57 -12.95
CA PRO A 120 22.56 -9.39 -14.13
C PRO A 120 22.01 -7.97 -14.20
N GLU A 121 21.79 -7.44 -15.40
CA GLU A 121 21.27 -6.08 -15.60
C GLU A 121 19.86 -5.91 -15.06
N ILE A 122 19.05 -6.98 -15.09
CA ILE A 122 17.65 -6.98 -14.65
C ILE A 122 17.48 -8.01 -13.53
N ILE A 123 16.93 -7.56 -12.42
CA ILE A 123 16.63 -8.38 -11.24
C ILE A 123 15.12 -8.43 -11.05
N ILE A 124 14.54 -9.62 -11.07
CA ILE A 124 13.12 -9.86 -10.89
C ILE A 124 12.90 -10.56 -9.56
N LEU A 125 12.10 -9.97 -8.69
CA LEU A 125 11.82 -10.44 -7.34
C LEU A 125 10.32 -10.63 -7.15
N ASP A 126 9.88 -11.88 -7.00
CA ASP A 126 8.48 -12.19 -6.78
C ASP A 126 8.21 -12.36 -5.28
N GLU A 127 7.46 -11.43 -4.68
CA GLU A 127 7.09 -11.40 -3.25
C GLU A 127 8.31 -11.60 -2.31
N PRO A 128 9.41 -10.85 -2.42
CA PRO A 128 10.68 -11.17 -1.76
C PRO A 128 10.65 -11.05 -0.24
N THR A 129 9.63 -10.45 0.33
CA THR A 129 9.48 -10.17 1.77
C THR A 129 8.47 -11.07 2.47
N VAL A 130 7.75 -11.92 1.72
CA VAL A 130 6.69 -12.77 2.26
C VAL A 130 7.18 -13.70 3.37
N GLY A 131 6.55 -13.53 4.57
CA GLY A 131 6.80 -14.35 5.75
C GLY A 131 8.17 -14.13 6.41
N LEU A 132 8.75 -12.95 6.18
CA LEU A 132 9.90 -12.44 6.92
C LEU A 132 9.43 -11.64 8.15
N ASP A 133 10.27 -11.55 9.15
CA ASP A 133 10.04 -10.65 10.28
C ASP A 133 10.32 -9.19 9.91
N PRO A 134 9.81 -8.19 10.67
CA PRO A 134 9.96 -6.77 10.34
C PRO A 134 11.40 -6.32 10.15
N LYS A 135 12.35 -6.86 10.91
CA LYS A 135 13.77 -6.52 10.79
C LYS A 135 14.34 -7.03 9.47
N GLN A 136 14.00 -8.26 9.09
CA GLN A 136 14.43 -8.85 7.82
C GLN A 136 13.82 -8.11 6.62
N ILE A 137 12.57 -7.66 6.72
CA ILE A 137 11.92 -6.84 5.69
C ILE A 137 12.72 -5.56 5.44
N ILE A 138 13.11 -4.84 6.51
CA ILE A 138 13.93 -3.62 6.39
C ILE A 138 15.25 -3.93 5.68
N GLU A 139 15.94 -5.00 6.08
CA GLU A 139 17.23 -5.37 5.48
C GLU A 139 17.13 -5.76 4.00
N ILE A 140 16.04 -6.42 3.59
CA ILE A 140 15.78 -6.73 2.17
C ILE A 140 15.45 -5.46 1.38
N ARG A 141 14.66 -4.55 1.94
CA ARG A 141 14.36 -3.25 1.31
C ARG A 141 15.63 -2.42 1.08
N ASP A 142 16.51 -2.35 2.08
CA ASP A 142 17.79 -1.62 1.96
C ASP A 142 18.68 -2.26 0.88
N LEU A 143 18.70 -3.58 0.81
CA LEU A 143 19.42 -4.28 -0.26
C LEU A 143 18.82 -3.95 -1.64
N ILE A 144 17.49 -4.01 -1.80
CA ILE A 144 16.81 -3.66 -3.06
C ILE A 144 17.14 -2.21 -3.46
N ARG A 145 17.13 -1.25 -2.51
CA ARG A 145 17.53 0.14 -2.78
C ARG A 145 18.96 0.25 -3.30
N SER A 146 19.89 -0.50 -2.72
CA SER A 146 21.29 -0.48 -3.18
C SER A 146 21.47 -1.12 -4.57
N LEU A 147 20.65 -2.10 -4.91
CA LEU A 147 20.69 -2.77 -6.21
C LEU A 147 20.16 -1.86 -7.33
N LYS A 148 19.13 -1.05 -7.08
CA LYS A 148 18.56 -0.17 -8.12
C LYS A 148 19.50 0.92 -8.62
N GLU A 149 20.60 1.19 -7.94
CA GLU A 149 21.63 2.10 -8.42
C GLU A 149 22.36 1.59 -9.69
N LYS A 150 22.43 0.27 -9.87
CA LYS A 150 23.20 -0.38 -10.95
C LYS A 150 22.37 -1.36 -11.78
N HIS A 151 21.19 -1.70 -11.33
CA HIS A 151 20.33 -2.71 -11.93
C HIS A 151 18.91 -2.19 -12.12
N THR A 152 18.22 -2.67 -13.13
CA THR A 152 16.77 -2.53 -13.22
C THR A 152 16.12 -3.58 -12.30
N VAL A 153 15.41 -3.15 -11.28
CA VAL A 153 14.76 -4.08 -10.36
C VAL A 153 13.25 -4.08 -10.60
N ILE A 154 12.71 -5.25 -10.88
CA ILE A 154 11.27 -5.50 -11.00
C ILE A 154 10.83 -6.27 -9.76
N LEU A 155 9.88 -5.73 -9.02
CA LEU A 155 9.40 -6.26 -7.75
C LEU A 155 7.90 -6.52 -7.84
N SER A 156 7.43 -7.67 -7.36
CA SER A 156 6.00 -7.90 -7.08
C SER A 156 5.74 -7.84 -5.58
N SER A 157 4.62 -7.26 -5.19
CA SER A 157 4.07 -7.34 -3.83
C SER A 157 2.56 -7.12 -3.85
N HIS A 158 1.89 -7.64 -2.84
CA HIS A 158 0.50 -7.31 -2.53
C HIS A 158 0.40 -6.25 -1.42
N ILE A 159 1.53 -5.80 -0.88
CA ILE A 159 1.64 -4.82 0.21
C ILE A 159 2.14 -3.50 -0.37
N LEU A 160 1.24 -2.51 -0.39
CA LEU A 160 1.52 -1.19 -0.97
C LEU A 160 2.67 -0.47 -0.27
N GLN A 161 2.76 -0.55 1.06
CA GLN A 161 3.83 0.04 1.86
C GLN A 161 5.23 -0.51 1.53
N GLU A 162 5.31 -1.73 1.00
CA GLU A 162 6.57 -2.29 0.53
C GLU A 162 6.99 -1.68 -0.80
N ILE A 163 6.03 -1.51 -1.69
CA ILE A 163 6.24 -0.91 -3.01
C ILE A 163 6.63 0.57 -2.87
N SER A 164 5.87 1.35 -2.10
CA SER A 164 6.13 2.78 -1.89
C SER A 164 7.51 3.05 -1.27
N ALA A 165 8.00 2.12 -0.46
CA ALA A 165 9.30 2.28 0.20
C ALA A 165 10.49 2.13 -0.77
N VAL A 166 10.37 1.46 -1.92
CA VAL A 166 11.53 1.09 -2.76
C VAL A 166 11.34 1.34 -4.25
N CYS A 167 10.10 1.47 -4.76
CA CYS A 167 9.81 1.60 -6.18
C CYS A 167 9.64 3.05 -6.60
N ASP A 168 10.05 3.37 -7.83
CA ASP A 168 9.85 4.69 -8.45
C ASP A 168 8.60 4.69 -9.33
N HIS A 169 8.22 3.52 -9.87
CA HIS A 169 7.09 3.32 -10.76
C HIS A 169 6.30 2.09 -10.37
N VAL A 170 4.98 2.14 -10.48
CA VAL A 170 4.08 1.05 -10.08
C VAL A 170 3.16 0.66 -11.23
N PHE A 171 3.06 -0.63 -11.45
CA PHE A 171 2.06 -1.27 -12.31
C PHE A 171 1.03 -1.96 -11.41
N ILE A 172 -0.22 -1.52 -11.46
CA ILE A 172 -1.31 -2.11 -10.66
C ILE A 172 -2.03 -3.14 -11.52
N ILE A 173 -2.06 -4.38 -11.05
CA ILE A 173 -2.74 -5.49 -11.74
C ILE A 173 -3.92 -5.96 -10.90
N SER A 174 -5.08 -6.11 -11.53
CA SER A 174 -6.28 -6.69 -10.95
C SER A 174 -6.96 -7.64 -11.94
N LYS A 175 -7.35 -8.82 -11.50
CA LYS A 175 -8.07 -9.84 -12.33
C LYS A 175 -7.42 -10.11 -13.70
N GLY A 176 -6.09 -10.08 -13.76
CA GLY A 176 -5.31 -10.30 -14.99
C GLY A 176 -5.16 -9.07 -15.89
N ASN A 177 -5.72 -7.92 -15.52
CA ASN A 177 -5.64 -6.69 -16.29
C ASN A 177 -4.68 -5.70 -15.65
N LEU A 178 -3.95 -4.93 -16.47
CA LEU A 178 -3.20 -3.77 -16.01
C LEU A 178 -4.19 -2.61 -15.81
N VAL A 179 -4.46 -2.27 -14.55
CA VAL A 179 -5.44 -1.25 -14.17
C VAL A 179 -4.83 0.15 -14.19
N ALA A 180 -3.58 0.26 -13.73
CA ALA A 180 -2.85 1.52 -13.72
C ALA A 180 -1.34 1.30 -13.91
N SER A 181 -0.69 2.33 -14.48
CA SER A 181 0.77 2.42 -14.63
C SER A 181 1.15 3.86 -14.33
N ASP A 182 1.82 4.12 -13.21
CA ASP A 182 2.10 5.48 -12.77
C ASP A 182 3.37 5.55 -11.91
N SER A 183 3.93 6.76 -11.76
CA SER A 183 5.00 7.01 -10.80
C SER A 183 4.44 7.07 -9.37
N MET A 184 5.27 6.75 -8.38
CA MET A 184 4.89 6.89 -6.98
C MET A 184 4.55 8.33 -6.62
N GLU A 185 5.34 9.30 -7.11
CA GLU A 185 5.10 10.73 -6.90
C GLU A 185 3.72 11.18 -7.40
N HIS A 186 3.31 10.70 -8.59
CA HIS A 186 2.01 11.03 -9.16
C HIS A 186 0.86 10.36 -8.40
N LEU A 187 1.02 9.10 -7.96
CA LEU A 187 0.04 8.44 -7.10
C LEU A 187 -0.12 9.19 -5.75
N GLU A 188 0.99 9.60 -5.14
CA GLU A 188 0.98 10.41 -3.92
C GLU A 188 0.34 11.80 -4.12
N SER A 189 0.56 12.43 -5.27
CA SER A 189 -0.07 13.71 -5.59
C SER A 189 -1.60 13.61 -5.70
N ARG A 190 -2.12 12.48 -6.16
CA ARG A 190 -3.57 12.20 -6.20
C ARG A 190 -4.18 12.05 -4.80
N MET A 191 -3.39 11.69 -3.80
CA MET A 191 -3.81 11.66 -2.39
C MET A 191 -3.99 13.07 -1.83
N SER A 192 -3.19 14.02 -2.30
CA SER A 192 -3.20 15.41 -1.81
C SER A 192 -4.36 16.25 -2.35
N GLY A 193 -5.15 15.73 -3.31
CA GLY A 193 -6.10 16.51 -4.12
C GLY A 193 -7.37 16.98 -3.42
N ALA A 194 -7.87 16.30 -2.39
CA ALA A 194 -9.03 16.75 -1.63
C ALA A 194 -8.88 16.30 -0.17
N GLN A 195 -8.63 17.24 0.74
CA GLN A 195 -8.62 16.96 2.16
C GLN A 195 -10.04 16.73 2.65
N GLN A 196 -10.30 15.58 3.24
CA GLN A 196 -11.52 15.28 3.97
C GLN A 196 -11.26 15.54 5.46
N LEU A 197 -12.09 16.37 6.08
CA LEU A 197 -12.09 16.57 7.52
C LEU A 197 -13.18 15.74 8.16
N GLU A 198 -12.83 14.92 9.13
CA GLU A 198 -13.74 14.36 10.10
C GLU A 198 -13.83 15.33 11.28
N VAL A 199 -15.01 15.85 11.53
CA VAL A 199 -15.24 16.88 12.57
C VAL A 199 -16.35 16.39 13.49
N THR A 200 -16.09 16.40 14.79
CA THR A 200 -17.12 16.14 15.81
C THR A 200 -17.41 17.43 16.53
N VAL A 201 -18.67 17.85 16.48
CA VAL A 201 -19.14 19.08 17.14
C VAL A 201 -20.35 18.80 18.00
N SER A 202 -20.51 19.59 19.08
CA SER A 202 -21.74 19.62 19.86
C SER A 202 -22.35 21.00 19.78
N GLY A 203 -23.69 21.06 19.57
CA GLY A 203 -24.46 22.31 19.48
C GLY A 203 -25.79 22.16 18.77
N ALA A 204 -26.34 23.28 18.31
CA ALA A 204 -27.61 23.30 17.63
C ALA A 204 -27.51 22.77 16.20
N ARG A 205 -28.43 21.89 15.79
CA ARG A 205 -28.46 21.27 14.46
C ARG A 205 -28.47 22.29 13.33
N SER A 206 -29.21 23.40 13.50
CA SER A 206 -29.28 24.47 12.50
C SER A 206 -27.91 25.07 12.16
N ASP A 207 -27.08 25.25 13.19
CA ASP A 207 -25.75 25.83 13.03
C ASP A 207 -24.78 24.81 12.42
N VAL A 208 -24.94 23.52 12.76
CA VAL A 208 -24.18 22.43 12.15
C VAL A 208 -24.48 22.30 10.65
N GLU A 209 -25.76 22.36 10.24
CA GLU A 209 -26.15 22.27 8.83
C GLU A 209 -25.64 23.46 7.98
N GLN A 210 -25.42 24.62 8.57
CA GLN A 210 -24.87 25.79 7.91
C GLN A 210 -23.36 25.70 7.68
N MET A 211 -22.64 24.76 8.30
CA MET A 211 -21.22 24.52 8.05
C MET A 211 -20.92 24.24 6.57
N LYS A 212 -21.88 23.77 5.79
CA LYS A 212 -21.77 23.60 4.33
C LYS A 212 -21.44 24.92 3.59
N GLU A 213 -21.75 26.08 4.18
CA GLU A 213 -21.55 27.41 3.60
C GLU A 213 -20.14 27.97 3.88
N ILE A 214 -19.32 27.28 4.68
CA ILE A 214 -17.95 27.70 4.99
C ILE A 214 -17.14 27.81 3.68
N PRO A 215 -16.45 28.94 3.45
CA PRO A 215 -15.61 29.12 2.27
C PRO A 215 -14.55 28.00 2.15
N GLY A 216 -14.50 27.35 0.99
CA GLY A 216 -13.58 26.24 0.74
C GLY A 216 -14.17 24.85 0.94
N VAL A 217 -15.37 24.72 1.47
CA VAL A 217 -16.09 23.44 1.53
C VAL A 217 -16.62 23.09 0.15
N LYS A 218 -16.40 21.84 -0.27
CA LYS A 218 -16.89 21.24 -1.51
C LYS A 218 -18.12 20.39 -1.27
N SER A 219 -18.08 19.54 -0.24
CA SER A 219 -19.22 18.73 0.20
C SER A 219 -19.21 18.60 1.71
N PHE A 220 -20.41 18.40 2.27
CA PHE A 220 -20.68 18.31 3.69
C PHE A 220 -21.70 17.20 3.93
N GLU A 221 -21.44 16.34 4.90
CA GLU A 221 -22.33 15.22 5.26
C GLU A 221 -22.30 15.01 6.77
N ILE A 222 -23.48 14.82 7.37
CA ILE A 222 -23.61 14.40 8.77
C ILE A 222 -23.60 12.86 8.75
N THR A 223 -22.51 12.24 9.25
CA THR A 223 -22.34 10.79 9.23
C THR A 223 -23.01 10.11 10.42
N ARG A 224 -23.13 10.83 11.55
CA ARG A 224 -23.77 10.33 12.76
C ARG A 224 -24.29 11.48 13.60
N GLU A 225 -25.45 11.28 14.19
CA GLU A 225 -26.08 12.19 15.16
C GLU A 225 -26.37 11.45 16.46
N ILE A 226 -25.98 12.01 17.59
CA ILE A 226 -26.24 11.50 18.92
C ILE A 226 -27.04 12.61 19.63
N SER A 227 -28.35 12.43 19.75
CA SER A 227 -29.20 13.29 20.56
C SER A 227 -29.31 12.69 21.96
N GLU A 228 -29.09 13.48 23.00
CA GLU A 228 -29.43 13.07 24.35
C GLU A 228 -30.98 13.03 24.47
N GLU A 229 -31.57 11.84 24.53
CA GLU A 229 -32.94 11.67 24.98
C GLU A 229 -33.00 12.04 26.47
N VAL A 230 -33.62 13.16 26.76
CA VAL A 230 -33.98 13.50 28.14
C VAL A 230 -35.05 12.49 28.58
N THR A 231 -34.64 11.47 29.30
CA THR A 231 -35.57 10.58 30.00
C THR A 231 -36.25 11.40 31.10
N GLU A 232 -37.50 11.80 30.84
CA GLU A 232 -38.41 12.24 31.92
C GLU A 232 -38.71 11.06 32.83
N SER A 233 -38.03 11.00 33.98
CA SER A 233 -38.49 10.19 35.11
C SER A 233 -38.98 11.07 36.22
N ASP A 234 -40.18 10.72 36.68
CA ASP A 234 -40.88 11.13 37.89
C ASP A 234 -41.60 12.50 37.89
N LYS A 235 -42.85 12.45 37.43
CA LYS A 235 -43.91 13.31 38.01
C LYS A 235 -44.79 12.47 38.92
N ASP A 236 -44.62 12.72 40.20
CA ASP A 236 -45.53 12.32 41.27
C ASP A 236 -46.87 13.06 41.09
N GLU A 237 -47.98 12.32 41.16
CA GLU A 237 -49.35 12.83 41.05
C GLU A 237 -49.78 13.62 42.31
N THR A 238 -50.30 14.83 42.15
CA THR A 238 -51.38 15.33 43.01
C THR A 238 -52.23 16.31 42.24
N PRO A 239 -53.58 16.23 42.37
CA PRO A 239 -54.51 16.99 41.56
C PRO A 239 -55.02 18.29 42.27
N GLY A 240 -55.22 19.35 41.51
CA GLY A 240 -55.97 20.51 42.10
C GLY A 240 -56.00 21.78 41.25
N THR A 241 -57.09 21.94 40.50
CA THR A 241 -57.91 23.16 40.24
C THR A 241 -57.32 24.43 39.60
N ASP A 242 -58.05 24.77 38.48
CA ASP A 242 -58.55 26.08 37.98
C ASP A 242 -57.62 27.13 37.34
N ALA A 243 -57.91 27.30 36.05
CA ALA A 243 -58.12 28.51 35.24
C ALA A 243 -57.09 29.66 35.26
N SER A 244 -56.44 29.87 34.11
CA SER A 244 -56.57 31.10 33.28
C SER A 244 -55.60 31.11 32.11
N GLU A 245 -56.11 31.49 30.96
CA GLU A 245 -55.42 31.70 29.70
C GLU A 245 -54.33 32.78 29.83
N GLU A 246 -53.08 32.43 29.49
CA GLU A 246 -52.10 33.40 28.96
C GLU A 246 -51.23 32.71 27.92
N THR A 247 -51.33 33.22 26.71
CA THR A 247 -50.50 32.93 25.56
C THR A 247 -49.07 33.28 25.90
N SER A 248 -48.24 32.27 26.15
CA SER A 248 -46.77 32.43 26.20
C SER A 248 -46.16 31.66 25.04
N GLU A 249 -45.50 32.39 24.17
CA GLU A 249 -44.61 31.88 23.16
C GLU A 249 -43.62 30.92 23.85
N GLN A 250 -43.69 29.65 23.48
CA GLN A 250 -42.71 28.65 23.95
C GLN A 250 -41.37 28.95 23.29
N PRO A 251 -40.29 29.04 24.04
CA PRO A 251 -38.93 29.03 23.45
C PRO A 251 -38.74 27.68 22.76
N VAL A 252 -38.37 27.71 21.50
CA VAL A 252 -37.91 26.53 20.77
C VAL A 252 -36.67 26.06 21.51
N GLU A 253 -36.79 25.01 22.32
CA GLU A 253 -35.62 24.32 22.91
C GLU A 253 -34.79 23.78 21.74
N THR A 254 -33.68 24.46 21.47
CA THR A 254 -32.64 23.98 20.58
C THR A 254 -32.02 22.75 21.23
N GLN A 255 -32.43 21.55 20.78
CA GLN A 255 -31.79 20.30 21.20
C GLN A 255 -30.33 20.35 20.78
N ASN A 256 -29.44 20.48 21.76
CA ASN A 256 -28.01 20.35 21.55
C ASN A 256 -27.69 18.87 21.38
N GLY A 257 -27.20 18.50 20.20
CA GLY A 257 -26.73 17.14 19.86
C GLY A 257 -25.25 17.10 19.61
N GLU A 258 -24.67 15.89 19.64
CA GLU A 258 -23.32 15.63 19.14
C GLU A 258 -23.42 15.12 17.70
N TYR A 259 -22.67 15.76 16.80
CA TYR A 259 -22.70 15.49 15.37
C TYR A 259 -21.30 15.10 14.88
N HIS A 260 -21.23 13.96 14.21
CA HIS A 260 -20.04 13.55 13.45
C HIS A 260 -20.22 13.96 11.99
N LEU A 261 -19.28 14.69 11.47
CA LEU A 261 -19.37 15.34 10.16
C LEU A 261 -18.22 14.88 9.27
N SER A 262 -18.51 14.67 8.01
CA SER A 262 -17.53 14.54 6.94
C SER A 262 -17.56 15.80 6.08
N VAL A 263 -16.49 16.57 6.10
CA VAL A 263 -16.37 17.85 5.37
C VAL A 263 -15.24 17.72 4.36
N MET A 264 -15.57 17.81 3.08
CA MET A 264 -14.58 17.73 2.00
C MET A 264 -14.18 19.15 1.57
N ALA A 265 -12.89 19.43 1.54
CA ALA A 265 -12.34 20.70 1.04
C ALA A 265 -12.33 20.74 -0.49
N LYS A 266 -12.30 21.95 -1.07
CA LYS A 266 -11.92 22.16 -2.48
C LYS A 266 -10.45 21.84 -2.66
N GLU A 267 -10.05 21.48 -3.89
CA GLU A 267 -8.67 21.10 -4.20
C GLU A 267 -7.65 22.14 -3.71
N ASN A 268 -6.62 21.67 -3.05
CA ASN A 268 -5.51 22.46 -2.51
C ASN A 268 -5.91 23.55 -1.49
N GLN A 269 -7.02 23.39 -0.78
CA GLN A 269 -7.44 24.34 0.27
C GLN A 269 -7.43 23.63 1.64
N ASP A 270 -6.74 24.28 2.60
CA ASP A 270 -6.83 23.91 4.02
C ASP A 270 -7.98 24.70 4.66
N ILE A 271 -9.03 24.00 5.04
CA ILE A 271 -10.24 24.61 5.64
C ILE A 271 -10.30 24.47 7.17
N ARG A 272 -9.26 23.92 7.82
CA ARG A 272 -9.25 23.67 9.27
C ARG A 272 -9.47 24.96 10.07
N GLU A 273 -8.78 26.03 9.70
CA GLU A 273 -8.94 27.33 10.36
C GLU A 273 -10.34 27.90 10.15
N ALA A 274 -10.90 27.78 8.94
CA ALA A 274 -12.23 28.25 8.63
C ALA A 274 -13.31 27.50 9.44
N VAL A 275 -13.19 26.17 9.53
CA VAL A 275 -14.07 25.34 10.37
C VAL A 275 -13.96 25.73 11.84
N PHE A 276 -12.74 25.85 12.37
CA PHE A 276 -12.56 26.27 13.77
C PHE A 276 -13.18 27.66 14.06
N ARG A 277 -12.91 28.65 13.19
CA ARG A 277 -13.50 30.01 13.35
C ARG A 277 -15.01 30.00 13.27
N TYR A 278 -15.56 29.16 12.40
CA TYR A 278 -17.01 28.97 12.29
C TYR A 278 -17.61 28.43 13.60
N CYS A 279 -17.03 27.36 14.16
CA CYS A 279 -17.47 26.80 15.44
C CYS A 279 -17.47 27.83 16.55
N VAL A 280 -16.40 28.64 16.64
CA VAL A 280 -16.30 29.72 17.64
C VAL A 280 -17.41 30.79 17.44
N ALA A 281 -17.67 31.22 16.20
CA ALA A 281 -18.64 32.25 15.88
C ALA A 281 -20.09 31.81 16.17
N HIS A 282 -20.40 30.52 15.99
CA HIS A 282 -21.73 29.92 16.19
C HIS A 282 -21.87 29.18 17.52
N GLN A 283 -20.92 29.36 18.46
CA GLN A 283 -20.92 28.73 19.79
C GLN A 283 -21.03 27.18 19.76
N LEU A 284 -20.58 26.57 18.66
CA LEU A 284 -20.44 25.12 18.57
C LEU A 284 -19.19 24.68 19.35
N ILE A 285 -19.31 23.60 20.11
CA ILE A 285 -18.19 23.00 20.82
C ILE A 285 -17.51 22.03 19.87
N LEU A 286 -16.28 22.34 19.45
CA LEU A 286 -15.47 21.44 18.64
C LEU A 286 -14.87 20.37 19.55
N LEU A 287 -15.30 19.11 19.40
CA LEU A 287 -14.82 17.98 20.20
C LEU A 287 -13.62 17.29 19.54
N GLU A 288 -13.67 17.11 18.21
CA GLU A 288 -12.59 16.51 17.45
C GLU A 288 -12.50 17.12 16.05
N MET A 289 -11.29 17.27 15.53
CA MET A 289 -11.05 17.63 14.14
C MET A 289 -9.85 16.82 13.63
N LYS A 290 -10.09 15.92 12.70
CA LYS A 290 -9.09 15.06 12.10
C LYS A 290 -9.05 15.25 10.59
N VAL A 291 -7.86 15.43 10.04
CA VAL A 291 -7.68 15.42 8.59
C VAL A 291 -7.59 13.96 8.13
N ASN A 292 -8.53 13.57 7.33
CA ASN A 292 -8.48 12.28 6.65
C ASN A 292 -7.96 12.51 5.24
N THR A 293 -6.67 12.27 5.05
CA THR A 293 -6.07 12.27 3.71
C THR A 293 -6.30 10.89 3.10
N LYS A 294 -6.74 10.84 1.85
CA LYS A 294 -6.77 9.57 1.12
C LYS A 294 -5.42 8.90 1.26
N THR A 295 -5.45 7.66 1.68
CA THR A 295 -4.24 6.83 1.74
C THR A 295 -3.95 6.23 0.36
N LEU A 296 -2.72 5.77 0.14
CA LEU A 296 -2.39 4.99 -1.08
C LEU A 296 -3.25 3.73 -1.18
N GLU A 297 -3.63 3.16 -0.03
CA GLU A 297 -4.56 2.03 0.04
C GLU A 297 -5.94 2.39 -0.50
N ASP A 298 -6.46 3.58 -0.20
CA ASP A 298 -7.76 4.04 -0.72
C ASP A 298 -7.70 4.25 -2.24
N VAL A 299 -6.63 4.85 -2.74
CA VAL A 299 -6.39 5.00 -4.18
C VAL A 299 -6.28 3.62 -4.86
N PHE A 300 -5.59 2.69 -4.23
CA PHE A 300 -5.48 1.32 -4.72
C PHE A 300 -6.83 0.61 -4.74
N LEU A 301 -7.64 0.74 -3.69
CA LEU A 301 -8.99 0.17 -3.61
C LEU A 301 -9.93 0.79 -4.66
N GLU A 302 -9.87 2.11 -4.87
CA GLU A 302 -10.62 2.78 -5.94
C GLU A 302 -10.26 2.24 -7.33
N LEU A 303 -8.96 2.05 -7.60
CA LEU A 303 -8.48 1.55 -8.89
C LEU A 303 -8.81 0.06 -9.10
N THR A 304 -8.84 -0.73 -8.03
CA THR A 304 -9.13 -2.17 -8.12
C THR A 304 -10.60 -2.52 -7.90
N GLY A 305 -11.37 -1.70 -7.16
CA GLY A 305 -12.77 -1.91 -6.80
C GLY A 305 -13.78 -1.26 -7.75
N SER A 306 -13.38 -0.26 -8.54
CA SER A 306 -14.27 0.44 -9.49
C SER A 306 -14.82 -0.43 -10.62
N GLU A 307 -14.31 -1.66 -10.80
CA GLU A 307 -14.87 -2.63 -11.77
C GLU A 307 -16.12 -3.37 -11.25
N GLU A 308 -16.41 -3.37 -9.95
CA GLU A 308 -17.62 -4.04 -9.44
C GLU A 308 -18.89 -3.21 -9.60
N VAL A 309 -18.76 -1.89 -9.68
CA VAL A 309 -19.90 -0.97 -9.82
C VAL A 309 -20.37 -0.81 -11.29
N GLN A 310 -19.55 -1.16 -12.28
CA GLN A 310 -19.91 -1.03 -13.71
C GLN A 310 -20.57 -2.29 -14.33
N LYS A 311 -20.73 -3.37 -13.57
CA LYS A 311 -21.37 -4.62 -14.04
C LYS A 311 -22.62 -5.03 -13.24
N ALA A 312 -23.21 -4.13 -12.45
CA ALA A 312 -24.50 -4.34 -11.79
C ALA A 312 -25.62 -3.64 -12.54
#